data_e38e1b58aec246dd05735895cd660b88
#
_entry.id   e38e1b58aec246dd05735895cd660b88
#
_cell.length_a   1.000
_cell.length_b   1.000
_cell.length_c   1.000
_cell.angle_alpha   90.00
_cell.angle_beta   90.00
_cell.angle_gamma   90.00
#
_symmetry.space_group_name_H-M   'P 1'
#
loop_
_entity.id
_entity.type
_entity.pdbx_description
1 polymer ?
#
loop_
_entity_poly.entity_id
_entity_poly.type
_entity_poly.pdbx_seq_one_letter_code
_entity_poly.pdbx_strand_id
1 'polypeptide(L)'
;MSFRILITALLMGVAFTVPVKAADLQLQVVDKDCWIEIFEDENYDASDPHVKIMGPIEFATLKDVTGRDWNNDIEALIVGPNATVTAFKDKDFKGTEVAFTPNQRVPDLSKLKMGDNIESMKVKCGK
;
A
#
# COMPACT_ATOMS: atom_id res chain seq x y z
N MET A 1 -47.37 35.88 -14.41
CA MET A 1 -47.14 35.59 -13.89
C MET A 1 -46.46 35.21 -13.38
N SER A 2 -46.28 35.24 -13.39
CA SER A 2 -45.75 34.68 -12.70
C SER A 2 -45.11 34.17 -12.36
N PHE A 3 -44.55 33.85 -12.36
CA PHE A 3 -43.95 33.10 -11.83
C PHE A 3 -43.07 32.79 -11.76
N ARG A 4 -42.97 33.01 -12.20
CA ARG A 4 -42.41 32.51 -11.89
C ARG A 4 -41.49 32.05 -11.48
N ILE A 5 -41.54 32.13 -11.35
CA ILE A 5 -40.87 31.63 -10.69
C ILE A 5 -40.07 30.98 -10.64
N LEU A 6 -40.14 30.95 -11.01
CA LEU A 6 -39.60 30.15 -10.66
C LEU A 6 -38.62 29.73 -10.48
N ILE A 7 -38.53 30.07 -10.81
CA ILE A 7 -37.76 29.62 -10.44
C ILE A 7 -36.87 29.29 -10.03
N THR A 8 -36.99 29.33 -10.06
CA THR A 8 -36.30 28.95 -9.42
C THR A 8 -35.55 28.38 -9.07
N ALA A 9 -35.63 28.09 -9.32
CA ALA A 9 -35.10 27.49 -8.69
C ALA A 9 -34.26 26.99 -8.75
N LEU A 10 -34.46 27.09 -9.18
CA LEU A 10 -33.83 26.48 -8.99
C LEU A 10 -32.98 26.25 -8.76
N LEU A 11 -33.08 26.26 -8.81
CA LEU A 11 -32.37 25.93 -8.43
C LEU A 11 -31.71 25.64 -8.16
N MET A 12 -31.84 25.67 -8.37
CA MET A 12 -31.35 25.39 -7.85
C MET A 12 -30.70 24.89 -7.70
N GLY A 13 -30.94 24.57 -7.79
CA GLY A 13 -30.48 23.98 -7.33
C GLY A 13 -29.57 23.68 -7.54
N VAL A 14 -29.56 23.70 -8.32
CA VAL A 14 -28.59 23.30 -8.33
C VAL A 14 -27.64 23.13 -7.50
N ALA A 15 -27.37 23.28 -7.24
CA ALA A 15 -26.50 23.24 -6.46
C ALA A 15 -26.05 22.42 -5.60
N PHE A 16 -25.57 21.74 -5.52
CA PHE A 16 -25.29 21.25 -4.43
C PHE A 16 -24.44 20.13 -4.27
N THR A 17 -23.97 19.43 -4.92
CA THR A 17 -23.18 18.21 -4.78
C THR A 17 -21.71 18.48 -4.77
N VAL A 18 -21.28 19.62 -5.26
CA VAL A 18 -19.87 19.96 -5.35
C VAL A 18 -19.17 19.97 -3.98
N PRO A 19 -19.76 20.52 -2.90
CA PRO A 19 -19.09 20.47 -1.60
C PRO A 19 -18.76 19.06 -1.12
N VAL A 20 -19.60 18.09 -1.44
CA VAL A 20 -19.36 16.71 -1.04
C VAL A 20 -18.08 16.19 -1.70
N LYS A 21 -17.87 16.51 -2.96
CA LYS A 21 -16.67 16.04 -3.67
C LYS A 21 -15.40 16.64 -3.10
N ALA A 22 -15.45 17.88 -2.69
CA ALA A 22 -14.29 18.52 -2.07
C ALA A 22 -13.93 17.83 -0.76
N ALA A 23 -14.93 17.45 0.04
CA ALA A 23 -14.70 16.73 1.28
C ALA A 23 -14.07 15.36 1.03
N ASP A 24 -14.54 14.67 -0.02
CA ASP A 24 -13.97 13.38 -0.36
C ASP A 24 -12.51 13.49 -0.75
N LEU A 25 -12.14 14.54 -1.48
CA LEU A 25 -10.75 14.73 -1.85
C LEU A 25 -9.83 14.94 -0.64
N GLN A 26 -10.35 15.55 0.42
CA GLN A 26 -9.57 15.78 1.64
C GLN A 26 -9.28 14.47 2.38
N LEU A 27 -10.09 13.44 2.15
CA LEU A 27 -9.90 12.16 2.82
C LEU A 27 -8.85 11.29 2.14
N GLN A 28 -8.27 11.75 1.04
CA GLN A 28 -7.31 10.97 0.27
C GLN A 28 -5.86 11.38 0.54
N VAL A 29 -5.59 11.87 1.72
CA VAL A 29 -4.23 12.22 2.11
C VAL A 29 -3.40 10.96 2.23
N VAL A 30 -2.26 10.94 1.54
CA VAL A 30 -1.33 9.81 1.57
C VAL A 30 -0.35 9.99 2.72
N ASP A 31 -0.17 8.92 3.51
CA ASP A 31 0.84 8.92 4.57
C ASP A 31 2.20 8.64 3.93
N LYS A 32 3.00 9.67 3.77
CA LYS A 32 4.30 9.58 3.10
C LYS A 32 5.31 8.73 3.87
N ASP A 33 5.04 8.42 5.13
CA ASP A 33 5.93 7.62 5.97
C ASP A 33 5.47 6.17 6.06
N CYS A 34 4.39 5.81 5.39
CA CYS A 34 3.84 4.46 5.39
C CYS A 34 4.22 3.76 4.09
N TRP A 35 5.33 3.05 4.11
CA TRP A 35 5.84 2.38 2.92
C TRP A 35 6.71 1.19 3.29
N ILE A 36 6.93 0.32 2.31
CA ILE A 36 7.92 -0.74 2.36
C ILE A 36 8.71 -0.67 1.06
N GLU A 37 9.99 -0.95 1.13
CA GLU A 37 10.80 -1.15 -0.07
C GLU A 37 11.27 -2.59 -0.10
N ILE A 38 11.04 -3.28 -1.20
CA ILE A 38 11.40 -4.69 -1.37
C ILE A 38 12.49 -4.79 -2.43
N PHE A 39 13.41 -5.74 -2.24
CA PHE A 39 14.57 -5.92 -3.10
C PHE A 39 14.67 -7.38 -3.53
N GLU A 40 14.99 -7.61 -4.80
CA GLU A 40 15.22 -8.95 -5.30
C GLU A 40 16.48 -9.56 -4.69
N ASP A 41 17.48 -8.72 -4.44
CA ASP A 41 18.75 -9.18 -3.90
C ASP A 41 18.95 -8.76 -2.44
N GLU A 42 19.82 -9.49 -1.76
CA GLU A 42 20.18 -9.16 -0.39
C GLU A 42 21.01 -7.87 -0.34
N ASN A 43 21.14 -7.34 0.87
CA ASN A 43 21.93 -6.13 1.17
C ASN A 43 21.43 -4.89 0.43
N TYR A 44 20.11 -4.85 0.10
CA TYR A 44 19.47 -3.67 -0.51
C TYR A 44 20.12 -3.27 -1.83
N ASP A 45 20.50 -4.25 -2.63
CA ASP A 45 21.18 -4.02 -3.89
C ASP A 45 20.23 -3.36 -4.90
N ALA A 46 20.41 -2.06 -5.12
CA ALA A 46 19.54 -1.28 -6.00
C ALA A 46 19.93 -1.40 -7.48
N SER A 47 20.98 -2.14 -7.81
CA SER A 47 21.31 -2.43 -9.21
C SER A 47 20.40 -3.51 -9.79
N ASP A 48 19.76 -4.30 -8.93
CA ASP A 48 18.76 -5.30 -9.31
C ASP A 48 17.35 -4.79 -8.97
N PRO A 49 16.30 -5.45 -9.43
CA PRO A 49 14.93 -4.96 -9.23
C PRO A 49 14.60 -4.68 -7.78
N HIS A 50 14.00 -3.53 -7.55
CA HIS A 50 13.49 -3.13 -6.25
C HIS A 50 12.33 -2.16 -6.46
N VAL A 51 11.44 -2.04 -5.47
CA VAL A 51 10.31 -1.13 -5.58
C VAL A 51 9.86 -0.67 -4.20
N LYS A 52 9.52 0.61 -4.10
CA LYS A 52 8.89 1.17 -2.91
C LYS A 52 7.38 1.14 -3.09
N ILE A 53 6.70 0.57 -2.11
CA ILE A 53 5.25 0.39 -2.12
C ILE A 53 4.66 1.23 -1.01
N MET A 54 3.72 2.11 -1.37
CA MET A 54 3.04 2.96 -0.38
C MET A 54 1.86 2.20 0.21
N GLY A 55 1.72 2.26 1.53
CA GLY A 55 0.60 1.68 2.24
C GLY A 55 -0.52 2.67 2.50
N PRO A 56 -1.64 2.22 3.10
CA PRO A 56 -1.91 0.81 3.42
C PRO A 56 -2.29 0.01 2.17
N ILE A 57 -1.88 -1.24 2.14
CA ILE A 57 -2.18 -2.10 0.99
C ILE A 57 -2.04 -3.56 1.39
N GLU A 58 -2.82 -4.43 0.76
CA GLU A 58 -2.71 -5.87 0.95
C GLU A 58 -2.56 -6.55 -0.40
N PHE A 59 -1.62 -7.49 -0.47
CA PHE A 59 -1.41 -8.30 -1.66
C PHE A 59 -1.70 -9.76 -1.30
N ALA A 60 -2.84 -10.27 -1.74
CA ALA A 60 -3.17 -11.69 -1.57
C ALA A 60 -2.22 -12.56 -2.39
N THR A 61 -1.60 -12.00 -3.42
CA THR A 61 -0.53 -12.60 -4.19
C THR A 61 0.42 -11.50 -4.63
N LEU A 62 1.69 -11.81 -4.74
CA LEU A 62 2.70 -10.86 -5.21
C LEU A 62 2.99 -11.00 -6.70
N LYS A 63 2.10 -11.67 -7.45
CA LYS A 63 2.29 -11.89 -8.89
C LYS A 63 2.34 -10.61 -9.70
N ASP A 64 1.70 -9.56 -9.23
CA ASP A 64 1.71 -8.28 -9.93
C ASP A 64 1.83 -7.16 -8.92
N VAL A 65 3.06 -6.72 -8.69
CA VAL A 65 3.36 -5.56 -7.86
C VAL A 65 4.04 -4.55 -8.78
N THR A 66 3.32 -3.47 -9.10
CA THR A 66 3.79 -2.44 -10.04
C THR A 66 4.29 -3.01 -11.37
N GLY A 67 3.57 -4.04 -11.88
CA GLY A 67 3.85 -4.61 -13.19
C GLY A 67 4.88 -5.73 -13.23
N ARG A 68 5.31 -6.22 -12.07
CA ARG A 68 6.30 -7.29 -11.98
C ARG A 68 5.83 -8.39 -11.03
N ASP A 69 6.18 -9.63 -11.35
CA ASP A 69 5.92 -10.78 -10.48
C ASP A 69 7.00 -10.83 -9.40
N TRP A 70 6.60 -10.61 -8.16
CA TRP A 70 7.48 -10.66 -7.00
C TRP A 70 7.30 -11.91 -6.15
N ASN A 71 6.47 -12.86 -6.58
CA ASN A 71 6.28 -14.12 -5.85
C ASN A 71 7.62 -14.83 -5.66
N ASN A 72 7.95 -15.16 -4.42
CA ASN A 72 9.15 -15.90 -4.08
C ASN A 72 10.45 -15.23 -4.55
N ASP A 73 10.44 -13.90 -4.64
CA ASP A 73 11.53 -13.16 -5.26
C ASP A 73 12.11 -12.05 -4.38
N ILE A 74 11.69 -11.95 -3.12
CA ILE A 74 12.13 -10.91 -2.21
C ILE A 74 13.21 -11.47 -1.29
N GLU A 75 14.40 -10.84 -1.28
CA GLU A 75 15.47 -11.25 -0.39
C GLU A 75 15.86 -10.22 0.66
N ALA A 76 15.47 -8.96 0.47
CA ALA A 76 15.70 -7.89 1.45
C ALA A 76 14.54 -6.93 1.47
N LEU A 77 14.36 -6.23 2.59
CA LEU A 77 13.32 -5.21 2.67
C LEU A 77 13.66 -4.13 3.70
N ILE A 78 13.05 -2.98 3.52
CA ILE A 78 13.14 -1.85 4.45
C ILE A 78 11.71 -1.38 4.72
N VAL A 79 11.40 -1.18 6.01
CA VAL A 79 10.08 -0.69 6.43
C VAL A 79 10.16 0.78 6.77
N GLY A 80 9.21 1.57 6.27
CA GLY A 80 9.16 3.00 6.54
C GLY A 80 8.80 3.32 7.99
N PRO A 81 8.90 4.60 8.36
CA PRO A 81 8.75 4.99 9.79
C PRO A 81 7.33 4.79 10.34
N ASN A 82 6.31 4.73 9.51
CA ASN A 82 4.94 4.60 9.97
C ASN A 82 4.21 3.42 9.34
N ALA A 83 4.96 2.36 9.03
CA ALA A 83 4.38 1.15 8.46
C ALA A 83 4.66 -0.05 9.35
N THR A 84 3.76 -1.01 9.32
CA THR A 84 3.95 -2.34 9.88
C THR A 84 3.60 -3.34 8.78
N VAL A 85 4.45 -4.35 8.61
CA VAL A 85 4.30 -5.28 7.50
C VAL A 85 4.19 -6.70 8.04
N THR A 86 3.26 -7.48 7.50
CA THR A 86 3.20 -8.92 7.75
C THR A 86 3.39 -9.63 6.42
N ALA A 87 4.41 -10.48 6.35
CA ALA A 87 4.70 -11.27 5.16
C ALA A 87 4.34 -12.73 5.40
N PHE A 88 3.82 -13.39 4.38
CA PHE A 88 3.36 -14.78 4.46
C PHE A 88 4.04 -15.62 3.37
N LYS A 89 4.36 -16.86 3.71
CA LYS A 89 4.99 -17.78 2.75
C LYS A 89 4.06 -18.17 1.62
N ASP A 90 2.75 -18.24 1.90
CA ASP A 90 1.79 -18.68 0.92
C ASP A 90 0.87 -17.52 0.51
N LYS A 91 0.25 -17.64 -0.65
CA LYS A 91 -0.74 -16.67 -1.09
C LYS A 91 -1.94 -16.68 -0.16
N ASP A 92 -2.78 -15.67 -0.29
CA ASP A 92 -4.02 -15.51 0.49
C ASP A 92 -3.76 -15.41 1.99
N PHE A 93 -2.60 -14.85 2.37
CA PHE A 93 -2.24 -14.60 3.77
C PHE A 93 -2.18 -15.87 4.61
N LYS A 94 -1.61 -16.92 4.03
CA LYS A 94 -1.51 -18.22 4.68
C LYS A 94 -0.07 -18.64 4.87
N GLY A 95 0.10 -19.74 5.62
CA GLY A 95 1.43 -20.29 5.87
C GLY A 95 2.15 -19.54 6.97
N THR A 96 3.45 -19.77 7.03
CA THR A 96 4.29 -19.11 8.02
C THR A 96 4.29 -17.61 7.78
N GLU A 97 4.11 -16.84 8.86
CA GLU A 97 4.10 -15.39 8.77
C GLU A 97 5.20 -14.77 9.63
N VAL A 98 5.71 -13.64 9.18
CA VAL A 98 6.68 -12.83 9.93
C VAL A 98 6.23 -11.38 9.88
N ALA A 99 6.25 -10.71 11.05
CA ALA A 99 5.89 -9.31 11.16
C ALA A 99 7.15 -8.46 11.20
N PHE A 100 7.11 -7.32 10.50
CA PHE A 100 8.19 -6.35 10.49
C PHE A 100 7.65 -5.02 11.02
N THR A 101 8.43 -4.38 11.89
CA THR A 101 8.03 -3.17 12.61
C THR A 101 8.54 -1.92 11.91
N PRO A 102 8.02 -0.73 12.29
CA PRO A 102 8.49 0.52 11.69
C PRO A 102 10.01 0.67 11.79
N ASN A 103 10.59 1.19 10.72
CA ASN A 103 12.03 1.44 10.59
C ASN A 103 12.90 0.17 10.54
N GLN A 104 12.30 -1.00 10.48
CA GLN A 104 13.08 -2.23 10.43
C GLN A 104 13.75 -2.37 9.07
N ARG A 105 15.00 -2.83 9.09
CA ARG A 105 15.78 -3.09 7.90
C ARG A 105 16.25 -4.55 7.94
N VAL A 106 15.94 -5.29 6.89
CA VAL A 106 16.29 -6.72 6.84
C VAL A 106 17.15 -6.95 5.58
N PRO A 107 18.46 -7.05 5.75
CA PRO A 107 19.36 -7.21 4.60
C PRO A 107 19.31 -8.59 3.97
N ASP A 108 18.82 -9.57 4.70
CA ASP A 108 18.82 -10.96 4.23
C ASP A 108 17.67 -11.73 4.88
N LEU A 109 16.58 -11.90 4.14
CA LEU A 109 15.39 -12.59 4.63
C LEU A 109 15.64 -14.09 4.84
N SER A 110 16.69 -14.66 4.26
CA SER A 110 17.00 -16.08 4.46
C SER A 110 17.32 -16.37 5.92
N LYS A 111 17.84 -15.39 6.65
CA LYS A 111 18.11 -15.54 8.08
C LYS A 111 16.84 -15.69 8.92
N LEU A 112 15.70 -15.28 8.37
CA LEU A 112 14.38 -15.48 8.97
C LEU A 112 13.65 -16.64 8.29
N LYS A 113 14.32 -17.37 7.39
CA LYS A 113 13.74 -18.46 6.62
C LYS A 113 12.60 -17.96 5.71
N MET A 114 12.71 -16.73 5.28
CA MET A 114 11.72 -16.10 4.40
C MET A 114 12.31 -15.68 3.05
N GLY A 115 13.60 -15.87 2.83
CA GLY A 115 14.23 -15.52 1.56
C GLY A 115 13.62 -16.31 0.42
N ASP A 116 13.24 -15.63 -0.63
CA ASP A 116 12.60 -16.20 -1.83
C ASP A 116 11.36 -17.05 -1.53
N ASN A 117 10.66 -16.76 -0.43
CA ASN A 117 9.51 -17.55 0.01
C ASN A 117 8.25 -16.73 0.27
N ILE A 118 8.25 -15.43 0.03
CA ILE A 118 7.08 -14.60 0.33
C ILE A 118 6.14 -14.56 -0.86
N GLU A 119 4.86 -14.91 -0.64
CA GLU A 119 3.85 -14.91 -1.68
C GLU A 119 2.67 -13.98 -1.40
N SER A 120 2.50 -13.51 -0.17
CA SER A 120 1.48 -12.51 0.14
C SER A 120 1.95 -11.62 1.27
N MET A 121 1.30 -10.45 1.42
CA MET A 121 1.81 -9.42 2.31
C MET A 121 0.73 -8.42 2.67
N LYS A 122 0.76 -7.93 3.90
CA LYS A 122 -0.09 -6.83 4.36
C LYS A 122 0.78 -5.69 4.84
N VAL A 123 0.50 -4.49 4.35
CA VAL A 123 1.17 -3.27 4.80
C VAL A 123 0.13 -2.40 5.48
N LYS A 124 0.33 -2.13 6.76
CA LYS A 124 -0.56 -1.29 7.55
C LYS A 124 0.14 0.00 7.90
N CYS A 125 -0.63 1.08 8.03
CA CYS A 125 -0.13 2.39 8.46
C CYS A 125 -0.50 2.64 9.91
N GLY A 126 0.34 3.41 10.60
CA GLY A 126 0.19 3.64 12.02
C GLY A 126 1.03 2.68 12.84
N LYS A 127 1.09 2.92 14.12
CA LYS A 127 1.94 2.14 15.03
C LYS A 127 1.12 1.42 16.09
#